data_00d5a64b89198c5b47aadeb1050d41c8
#
_entry.id   00d5a64b89198c5b47aadeb1050d41c8
#
_cell.length_a   1.000
_cell.length_b   1.000
_cell.length_c   1.000
_cell.angle_alpha   90.00
_cell.angle_beta   90.00
_cell.angle_gamma   90.00
#
_symmetry.space_group_name_H-M   'P 1'
#
loop_
_entity.id
_entity.type
_entity.pdbx_description
1 polymer ?
#
loop_
_entity_poly.entity_id
_entity_poly.type
_entity_poly.pdbx_seq_one_letter_code
_entity_poly.pdbx_strand_id
1 'polypeptide(L)'
;MNQNYAEHAYLARYLGLLLVEGDDLIVRDGRVHVRTVAGARPVSLIWSRLPSHMLDPLELQSDSMLGTPGLLQAVRDGALRTVNMVGAGVLETRALMAFLPKIARQRLGRGLALPNIATWWCGQEAQRDHVLANKDTMMVGNAFSTRPLLADAATISLSDTDNAAVAALLTERLRSAGHTLVGQE
;
A
#
# COMPACT_ATOMS: atom_id res chain seq x y z
N MET A 1 -16.57 2.30 9.68
CA MET A 1 -16.90 3.37 8.70
C MET A 1 -15.63 3.73 7.98
N ASN A 2 -15.64 3.79 6.66
CA ASN A 2 -14.44 4.15 5.87
C ASN A 2 -14.11 5.63 6.13
N GLN A 3 -12.92 5.92 6.64
CA GLN A 3 -12.48 7.30 6.96
C GLN A 3 -12.46 8.21 5.71
N ASN A 4 -12.36 7.62 4.51
CA ASN A 4 -12.27 8.33 3.24
C ASN A 4 -13.61 8.34 2.46
N TYR A 5 -14.73 7.97 3.08
CA TYR A 5 -16.03 7.88 2.39
C TYR A 5 -16.44 9.20 1.72
N ALA A 6 -16.24 10.33 2.40
CA ALA A 6 -16.57 11.64 1.87
C ALA A 6 -15.77 11.99 0.60
N GLU A 7 -14.47 11.64 0.58
CA GLU A 7 -13.60 11.79 -0.60
C GLU A 7 -14.09 10.91 -1.74
N HIS A 8 -14.40 9.63 -1.46
CA HIS A 8 -14.87 8.70 -2.47
C HIS A 8 -16.21 9.14 -3.07
N ALA A 9 -17.14 9.61 -2.25
CA ALA A 9 -18.44 10.12 -2.68
C ALA A 9 -18.29 11.38 -3.55
N TYR A 10 -17.39 12.30 -3.16
CA TYR A 10 -17.07 13.47 -3.95
C TYR A 10 -16.51 13.11 -5.33
N LEU A 11 -15.50 12.23 -5.37
CA LEU A 11 -14.88 11.79 -6.61
C LEU A 11 -15.86 11.06 -7.52
N ALA A 12 -16.68 10.17 -6.97
CA ALA A 12 -17.69 9.45 -7.74
C ALA A 12 -18.69 10.42 -8.40
N ARG A 13 -19.16 11.41 -7.62
CA ARG A 13 -20.07 12.44 -8.13
C ARG A 13 -19.43 13.34 -9.18
N TYR A 14 -18.18 13.77 -8.95
CA TYR A 14 -17.43 14.65 -9.85
C TYR A 14 -17.14 13.99 -11.20
N LEU A 15 -16.83 12.68 -11.20
CA LEU A 15 -16.48 11.90 -12.37
C LEU A 15 -17.68 11.20 -13.02
N GLY A 16 -18.88 11.30 -12.44
CA GLY A 16 -20.06 10.61 -12.93
C GLY A 16 -20.01 9.09 -12.76
N LEU A 17 -19.29 8.61 -11.75
CA LEU A 17 -19.16 7.18 -11.44
C LEU A 17 -20.19 6.76 -10.40
N LEU A 18 -20.61 5.50 -10.46
CA LEU A 18 -21.42 4.90 -9.42
C LEU A 18 -20.51 4.51 -8.25
N LEU A 19 -20.77 5.06 -7.06
CA LEU A 19 -20.12 4.62 -5.83
C LEU A 19 -20.81 3.34 -5.36
N VAL A 20 -20.03 2.30 -5.09
CA VAL A 20 -20.51 1.00 -4.61
C VAL A 20 -19.62 0.49 -3.47
N GLU A 21 -20.20 -0.30 -2.59
CA GLU A 21 -19.49 -1.08 -1.58
C GLU A 21 -19.42 -2.55 -2.01
N GLY A 22 -18.61 -3.36 -1.29
CA GLY A 22 -18.45 -4.79 -1.65
C GLY A 22 -19.77 -5.57 -1.63
N ASP A 23 -20.67 -5.22 -0.73
CA ASP A 23 -21.98 -5.84 -0.63
C ASP A 23 -22.95 -5.49 -1.79
N ASP A 24 -22.68 -4.40 -2.49
CA ASP A 24 -23.43 -4.05 -3.69
C ASP A 24 -23.00 -4.88 -4.91
N LEU A 25 -21.87 -5.55 -4.81
CA LEU A 25 -21.32 -6.35 -5.91
C LEU A 25 -21.62 -7.84 -5.71
N ILE A 26 -21.74 -8.54 -6.82
CA ILE A 26 -21.88 -9.99 -6.84
C ILE A 26 -21.23 -10.57 -8.10
N VAL A 27 -20.56 -11.72 -7.93
CA VAL A 27 -20.04 -12.48 -9.07
C VAL A 27 -21.04 -13.56 -9.43
N ARG A 28 -21.48 -13.60 -10.69
CA ARG A 28 -22.34 -14.62 -11.25
C ARG A 28 -21.82 -15.02 -12.63
N ASP A 29 -21.71 -16.31 -12.89
CA ASP A 29 -21.25 -16.86 -14.18
C ASP A 29 -19.93 -16.23 -14.64
N GLY A 30 -18.99 -16.06 -13.72
CA GLY A 30 -17.67 -15.45 -13.97
C GLY A 30 -17.66 -13.95 -14.22
N ARG A 31 -18.80 -13.26 -14.06
CA ARG A 31 -18.93 -11.82 -14.29
C ARG A 31 -19.37 -11.08 -13.03
N VAL A 32 -18.81 -9.88 -12.87
CA VAL A 32 -19.20 -9.00 -11.78
C VAL A 32 -20.44 -8.20 -12.16
N HIS A 33 -21.38 -8.12 -11.24
CA HIS A 33 -22.59 -7.32 -11.35
C HIS A 33 -22.76 -6.43 -10.14
N VAL A 34 -23.31 -5.23 -10.36
CA VAL A 34 -23.81 -4.38 -9.28
C VAL A 34 -25.30 -4.67 -9.05
N ARG A 35 -25.67 -4.82 -7.80
CA ARG A 35 -27.07 -4.98 -7.36
C ARG A 35 -27.75 -3.62 -7.44
N THR A 36 -28.86 -3.53 -8.12
CA THR A 36 -29.70 -2.35 -8.17
C THR A 36 -31.16 -2.70 -7.92
N VAL A 37 -31.99 -1.70 -7.63
CA VAL A 37 -33.44 -1.91 -7.44
C VAL A 37 -34.08 -2.53 -8.68
N ALA A 38 -33.54 -2.24 -9.86
CA ALA A 38 -33.99 -2.78 -11.15
C ALA A 38 -33.36 -4.15 -11.51
N GLY A 39 -32.59 -4.75 -10.59
CA GLY A 39 -31.89 -6.02 -10.78
C GLY A 39 -30.37 -5.87 -10.89
N ALA A 40 -29.70 -6.99 -11.16
CA ALA A 40 -28.24 -7.04 -11.29
C ALA A 40 -27.81 -6.50 -12.66
N ARG A 41 -26.86 -5.55 -12.67
CA ARG A 41 -26.31 -4.97 -13.89
C ARG A 41 -24.84 -5.33 -14.03
N PRO A 42 -24.36 -5.77 -15.21
CA PRO A 42 -22.96 -6.16 -15.40
C PRO A 42 -22.02 -4.96 -15.25
N VAL A 43 -20.85 -5.23 -14.63
CA VAL A 43 -19.76 -4.27 -14.43
C VAL A 43 -18.53 -4.80 -15.13
N SER A 44 -17.90 -3.99 -15.99
CA SER A 44 -16.69 -4.36 -16.73
C SER A 44 -15.44 -3.62 -16.24
N LEU A 45 -15.61 -2.57 -15.45
CA LEU A 45 -14.52 -1.76 -14.90
C LEU A 45 -14.86 -1.31 -13.48
N ILE A 46 -13.91 -1.47 -12.58
CA ILE A 46 -13.97 -0.94 -11.22
C ILE A 46 -12.74 -0.06 -10.97
N TRP A 47 -12.95 1.15 -10.46
CA TRP A 47 -11.91 1.92 -9.81
C TRP A 47 -11.86 1.51 -8.34
N SER A 48 -10.93 0.61 -8.01
CA SER A 48 -10.78 0.10 -6.65
C SER A 48 -10.11 1.13 -5.74
N ARG A 49 -10.74 1.40 -4.60
CA ARG A 49 -10.22 2.24 -3.51
C ARG A 49 -10.08 1.43 -2.21
N LEU A 50 -10.19 0.13 -2.33
CA LEU A 50 -10.00 -0.82 -1.24
C LEU A 50 -8.58 -1.40 -1.30
N PRO A 51 -7.89 -1.58 -0.15
CA PRO A 51 -6.60 -2.28 -0.12
C PRO A 51 -6.69 -3.67 -0.76
N SER A 52 -5.69 -4.02 -1.56
CA SER A 52 -5.72 -5.24 -2.38
C SER A 52 -6.01 -6.51 -1.57
N HIS A 53 -5.47 -6.63 -0.36
CA HIS A 53 -5.68 -7.82 0.49
C HIS A 53 -7.12 -8.01 0.97
N MET A 54 -7.95 -6.97 0.91
CA MET A 54 -9.37 -7.02 1.32
C MET A 54 -10.33 -7.28 0.16
N LEU A 55 -9.86 -7.32 -1.10
CA LEU A 55 -10.72 -7.32 -2.28
C LEU A 55 -11.53 -8.61 -2.48
N ASP A 56 -10.99 -9.74 -2.08
CA ASP A 56 -11.65 -11.04 -2.27
C ASP A 56 -11.40 -11.95 -1.05
N PRO A 57 -12.43 -12.21 -0.24
CA PRO A 57 -12.27 -13.04 0.95
C PRO A 57 -12.04 -14.53 0.64
N LEU A 58 -12.31 -15.01 -0.59
CA LEU A 58 -12.04 -16.39 -0.96
C LEU A 58 -10.57 -16.68 -1.21
N GLU A 59 -9.79 -15.65 -1.61
CA GLU A 59 -8.41 -15.85 -2.05
C GLU A 59 -7.40 -15.05 -1.24
N LEU A 60 -7.83 -14.00 -0.55
CA LEU A 60 -6.96 -13.09 0.19
C LEU A 60 -7.28 -13.14 1.68
N GLN A 61 -7.75 -12.04 2.24
CA GLN A 61 -8.09 -11.97 3.67
C GLN A 61 -9.48 -12.53 3.91
N SER A 62 -9.57 -13.73 4.47
CA SER A 62 -10.82 -14.49 4.61
C SER A 62 -11.86 -13.87 5.53
N ASP A 63 -11.45 -13.00 6.45
CA ASP A 63 -12.33 -12.25 7.35
C ASP A 63 -12.71 -10.86 6.81
N SER A 64 -12.32 -10.54 5.57
CA SER A 64 -12.71 -9.28 4.93
C SER A 64 -14.21 -9.24 4.67
N MET A 65 -14.87 -8.29 5.32
CA MET A 65 -16.29 -7.96 5.10
C MET A 65 -16.49 -6.86 4.03
N LEU A 66 -15.39 -6.39 3.42
CA LEU A 66 -15.42 -5.27 2.47
C LEU A 66 -15.24 -5.74 1.02
N GLY A 67 -14.73 -6.93 0.83
CA GLY A 67 -14.43 -7.50 -0.49
C GLY A 67 -15.61 -8.25 -1.09
N THR A 68 -15.51 -8.54 -2.39
CA THR A 68 -16.53 -9.30 -3.13
C THR A 68 -15.98 -10.70 -3.43
N PRO A 69 -16.63 -11.78 -2.93
CA PRO A 69 -16.20 -13.14 -3.19
C PRO A 69 -16.14 -13.48 -4.69
N GLY A 70 -15.01 -14.00 -5.16
CA GLY A 70 -14.79 -14.39 -6.57
C GLY A 70 -14.40 -13.24 -7.50
N LEU A 71 -14.17 -12.04 -6.97
CA LEU A 71 -13.78 -10.87 -7.77
C LEU A 71 -12.44 -11.09 -8.48
N LEU A 72 -11.47 -11.70 -7.79
CA LEU A 72 -10.15 -11.96 -8.38
C LEU A 72 -10.21 -12.95 -9.54
N GLN A 73 -11.08 -13.97 -9.47
CA GLN A 73 -11.26 -14.88 -10.57
C GLN A 73 -11.83 -14.14 -11.81
N ALA A 74 -12.81 -13.27 -11.62
CA ALA A 74 -13.34 -12.44 -12.72
C ALA A 74 -12.27 -11.52 -13.35
N VAL A 75 -11.33 -11.02 -12.56
CA VAL A 75 -10.18 -10.25 -13.07
C VAL A 75 -9.24 -11.14 -13.88
N ARG A 76 -8.91 -12.36 -13.41
CA ARG A 76 -8.04 -13.31 -14.13
C ARG A 76 -8.65 -13.74 -15.46
N ASP A 77 -9.94 -13.97 -15.48
CA ASP A 77 -10.68 -14.36 -16.68
C ASP A 77 -10.86 -13.20 -17.68
N GLY A 78 -10.41 -11.99 -17.32
CA GLY A 78 -10.56 -10.80 -18.15
C GLY A 78 -11.99 -10.25 -18.23
N ALA A 79 -12.91 -10.77 -17.43
CA ALA A 79 -14.29 -10.33 -17.37
C ALA A 79 -14.45 -8.99 -16.62
N LEU A 80 -13.47 -8.64 -15.76
CA LEU A 80 -13.40 -7.38 -15.04
C LEU A 80 -12.03 -6.73 -15.21
N ARG A 81 -12.01 -5.43 -15.48
CA ARG A 81 -10.82 -4.59 -15.38
C ARG A 81 -10.85 -3.78 -14.10
N THR A 82 -9.67 -3.55 -13.51
CA THR A 82 -9.55 -2.72 -12.31
C THR A 82 -8.56 -1.59 -12.55
N VAL A 83 -8.95 -0.38 -12.18
CA VAL A 83 -8.03 0.73 -11.93
C VAL A 83 -7.61 0.63 -10.46
N ASN A 84 -6.33 0.83 -10.17
CA ASN A 84 -5.63 0.31 -9.00
C ASN A 84 -5.66 -1.22 -9.03
N MET A 85 -4.75 -1.74 -9.84
CA MET A 85 -4.62 -3.17 -10.07
C MET A 85 -4.33 -3.90 -8.76
N VAL A 86 -4.87 -5.11 -8.63
CA VAL A 86 -4.58 -5.97 -7.49
C VAL A 86 -3.08 -6.20 -7.37
N GLY A 87 -2.51 -5.98 -6.18
CA GLY A 87 -1.08 -6.04 -5.93
C GLY A 87 -0.32 -4.72 -6.18
N ALA A 88 -0.97 -3.68 -6.73
CA ALA A 88 -0.33 -2.39 -6.96
C ALA A 88 0.19 -1.71 -5.67
N GLY A 89 -0.29 -2.12 -4.50
CA GLY A 89 0.19 -1.62 -3.21
C GLY A 89 1.69 -1.80 -2.97
N VAL A 90 2.36 -2.70 -3.68
CA VAL A 90 3.83 -2.80 -3.64
C VAL A 90 4.51 -1.51 -4.09
N LEU A 91 3.87 -0.75 -5.00
CA LEU A 91 4.38 0.52 -5.51
C LEU A 91 4.30 1.66 -4.49
N GLU A 92 3.48 1.50 -3.45
CA GLU A 92 3.29 2.47 -2.37
C GLU A 92 4.23 2.22 -1.19
N THR A 93 5.02 1.13 -1.25
CA THR A 93 5.91 0.77 -0.15
C THR A 93 7.12 1.70 -0.09
N ARG A 94 7.51 2.09 1.13
CA ARG A 94 8.72 2.91 1.34
C ARG A 94 9.98 2.20 0.84
N ALA A 95 10.04 0.87 0.95
CA ALA A 95 11.16 0.09 0.44
C ALA A 95 11.42 0.33 -1.05
N LEU A 96 10.36 0.49 -1.87
CA LEU A 96 10.51 0.75 -3.29
C LEU A 96 11.23 2.07 -3.57
N MET A 97 11.04 3.07 -2.73
CA MET A 97 11.69 4.39 -2.88
C MET A 97 13.22 4.28 -2.88
N ALA A 98 13.79 3.33 -2.14
CA ALA A 98 15.23 3.07 -2.13
C ALA A 98 15.78 2.64 -3.52
N PHE A 99 14.93 2.03 -4.34
CA PHE A 99 15.32 1.48 -5.65
C PHE A 99 14.89 2.35 -6.83
N LEU A 100 13.94 3.28 -6.65
CA LEU A 100 13.40 4.11 -7.72
C LEU A 100 14.47 4.85 -8.54
N PRO A 101 15.50 5.49 -7.94
CA PRO A 101 16.53 6.18 -8.71
C PRO A 101 17.32 5.25 -9.64
N LYS A 102 17.60 4.03 -9.18
CA LYS A 102 18.30 3.01 -9.99
C LYS A 102 17.41 2.47 -11.09
N ILE A 103 16.14 2.16 -10.77
CA ILE A 103 15.15 1.69 -11.73
C ILE A 103 14.93 2.74 -12.83
N ALA A 104 14.80 4.03 -12.48
CA ALA A 104 14.63 5.10 -13.46
C ALA A 104 15.82 5.18 -14.43
N ARG A 105 17.05 5.15 -13.93
CA ARG A 105 18.24 5.15 -14.77
C ARG A 105 18.29 3.95 -15.71
N GLN A 106 17.95 2.76 -15.21
CA GLN A 106 17.97 1.54 -16.03
C GLN A 106 16.85 1.49 -17.07
N ARG A 107 15.66 1.97 -16.73
CA ARG A 107 14.47 1.87 -17.61
C ARG A 107 14.30 3.06 -18.54
N LEU A 108 14.65 4.26 -18.06
CA LEU A 108 14.41 5.51 -18.78
C LEU A 108 15.71 6.12 -19.33
N GLY A 109 16.89 5.54 -19.02
CA GLY A 109 18.19 6.10 -19.39
C GLY A 109 18.51 7.44 -18.70
N ARG A 110 17.68 7.90 -17.74
CA ARG A 110 17.83 9.17 -17.04
C ARG A 110 17.43 9.04 -15.58
N GLY A 111 17.80 10.01 -14.75
CA GLY A 111 17.35 10.11 -13.36
C GLY A 111 15.86 10.45 -13.25
N LEU A 112 15.36 10.43 -12.02
CA LEU A 112 13.99 10.86 -11.72
C LEU A 112 13.80 12.34 -12.09
N ALA A 113 12.67 12.67 -12.69
CA ALA A 113 12.30 14.07 -13.00
C ALA A 113 11.90 14.84 -11.73
N LEU A 114 11.29 14.17 -10.77
CA LEU A 114 11.00 14.70 -9.43
C LEU A 114 12.00 14.06 -8.45
N PRO A 115 12.55 14.86 -7.50
CA PRO A 115 13.44 14.31 -6.50
C PRO A 115 12.70 13.32 -5.62
N ASN A 116 13.40 12.28 -5.21
CA ASN A 116 12.94 11.28 -4.26
C ASN A 116 13.60 11.56 -2.90
N ILE A 117 12.88 11.32 -1.80
CA ILE A 117 13.49 11.32 -0.47
C ILE A 117 14.58 10.27 -0.45
N ALA A 118 15.76 10.61 0.02
CA ALA A 118 16.85 9.67 0.20
C ALA A 118 16.39 8.54 1.13
N THR A 119 16.40 7.32 0.63
CA THR A 119 15.81 6.16 1.31
C THR A 119 16.75 4.98 1.23
N TRP A 120 16.97 4.32 2.35
CA TRP A 120 17.80 3.12 2.49
C TRP A 120 16.95 1.96 3.01
N TRP A 121 16.85 0.90 2.25
CA TRP A 121 16.21 -0.32 2.71
C TRP A 121 17.17 -1.14 3.59
N CYS A 122 16.86 -1.28 4.87
CA CYS A 122 17.72 -1.90 5.87
C CYS A 122 17.80 -3.44 5.78
N GLY A 123 17.17 -4.04 4.77
CA GLY A 123 17.38 -5.44 4.42
C GLY A 123 18.75 -5.74 3.82
N GLN A 124 19.47 -4.73 3.35
CA GLN A 124 20.86 -4.83 2.91
C GLN A 124 21.78 -4.38 4.05
N GLU A 125 22.82 -5.14 4.35
CA GLU A 125 23.74 -4.88 5.46
C GLU A 125 24.37 -3.50 5.37
N ALA A 126 24.96 -3.16 4.23
CA ALA A 126 25.61 -1.85 4.02
C ALA A 126 24.63 -0.67 4.17
N GLN A 127 23.37 -0.84 3.78
CA GLN A 127 22.35 0.21 3.92
C GLN A 127 21.91 0.34 5.37
N ARG A 128 21.75 -0.78 6.07
CA ARG A 128 21.45 -0.80 7.50
C ARG A 128 22.54 -0.14 8.33
N ASP A 129 23.79 -0.45 8.01
CA ASP A 129 24.95 0.12 8.72
C ASP A 129 25.03 1.63 8.46
N HIS A 130 24.73 2.08 7.23
CA HIS A 130 24.63 3.49 6.91
C HIS A 130 23.56 4.21 7.77
N VAL A 131 22.37 3.63 7.91
CA VAL A 131 21.29 4.17 8.74
C VAL A 131 21.70 4.23 10.21
N LEU A 132 22.35 3.18 10.73
CA LEU A 132 22.84 3.13 12.11
C LEU A 132 23.96 4.15 12.38
N ALA A 133 24.83 4.39 11.40
CA ALA A 133 25.92 5.37 11.52
C ALA A 133 25.43 6.82 11.47
N ASN A 134 24.31 7.08 10.79
CA ASN A 134 23.74 8.42 10.59
C ASN A 134 22.41 8.63 11.36
N LYS A 135 22.23 7.94 12.46
CA LYS A 135 20.98 7.91 13.24
C LYS A 135 20.43 9.29 13.61
N ASP A 136 21.29 10.30 13.74
CA ASP A 136 20.90 11.66 14.15
C ASP A 136 20.15 12.44 13.06
N THR A 137 20.22 11.98 11.81
CA THR A 137 19.54 12.57 10.65
C THR A 137 18.51 11.64 10.03
N MET A 138 18.36 10.44 10.55
CA MET A 138 17.52 9.40 9.95
C MET A 138 16.18 9.23 10.66
N MET A 139 15.13 9.16 9.84
CA MET A 139 13.81 8.71 10.23
C MET A 139 13.65 7.24 9.88
N VAL A 140 13.28 6.40 10.83
CA VAL A 140 13.05 4.96 10.60
C VAL A 140 11.55 4.69 10.49
N GLY A 141 11.17 3.92 9.47
CA GLY A 141 9.78 3.54 9.23
C GLY A 141 9.65 2.11 8.72
N ASN A 142 8.41 1.61 8.69
CA ASN A 142 8.12 0.31 8.10
C ASN A 142 8.40 0.32 6.59
N ALA A 143 9.05 -0.72 6.09
CA ALA A 143 9.42 -0.88 4.68
C ALA A 143 8.21 -1.15 3.79
N PHE A 144 7.28 -2.02 4.24
CA PHE A 144 6.19 -2.57 3.43
C PHE A 144 4.79 -2.22 3.94
N SER A 145 4.70 -1.42 5.00
CA SER A 145 3.43 -1.06 5.61
C SER A 145 3.40 0.42 5.95
N THR A 146 2.25 1.05 5.80
CA THR A 146 1.97 2.41 6.29
C THR A 146 1.55 2.43 7.76
N ARG A 147 1.41 1.25 8.38
CA ARG A 147 1.07 1.15 9.81
C ARG A 147 2.15 1.84 10.65
N PRO A 148 1.77 2.44 11.77
CA PRO A 148 2.73 3.01 12.72
C PRO A 148 3.82 2.02 13.10
N LEU A 149 5.03 2.50 13.27
CA LEU A 149 6.17 1.70 13.72
C LEU A 149 6.07 1.44 15.23
N LEU A 150 5.68 2.48 15.97
CA LEU A 150 5.30 2.46 17.39
C LEU A 150 4.00 3.26 17.54
N ALA A 151 3.28 3.05 18.61
CA ALA A 151 1.89 3.44 18.90
C ALA A 151 1.24 4.54 18.04
N ASP A 152 1.92 5.67 17.77
CA ASP A 152 1.32 6.82 17.07
C ASP A 152 2.17 7.40 15.93
N ALA A 153 3.33 6.82 15.59
CA ALA A 153 4.22 7.37 14.58
C ALA A 153 4.53 6.38 13.44
N ALA A 154 4.26 6.80 12.22
CA ALA A 154 4.57 6.02 11.01
C ALA A 154 6.08 5.93 10.72
N THR A 155 6.83 6.93 11.18
CA THR A 155 8.29 6.99 11.19
C THR A 155 8.75 7.57 12.51
N ILE A 156 9.94 7.20 12.96
CA ILE A 156 10.53 7.65 14.21
C ILE A 156 11.97 8.09 13.94
N SER A 157 12.33 9.28 14.44
CA SER A 157 13.72 9.72 14.49
C SER A 157 14.50 8.89 15.52
N LEU A 158 15.69 8.45 15.16
CA LEU A 158 16.57 7.75 16.08
C LEU A 158 17.24 8.72 17.06
N SER A 159 17.28 10.02 16.75
CA SER A 159 17.86 11.05 17.59
C SER A 159 16.86 11.74 18.53
N ASP A 160 15.59 11.85 18.12
CA ASP A 160 14.53 12.56 18.86
C ASP A 160 13.96 11.74 20.03
N THR A 161 14.53 10.61 20.34
CA THR A 161 14.03 9.81 21.44
C THR A 161 14.59 10.32 22.75
N ASP A 162 13.86 11.17 23.45
CA ASP A 162 14.04 11.43 24.88
C ASP A 162 14.01 10.12 25.72
N ASN A 163 13.70 9.02 25.04
CA ASN A 163 13.61 7.69 25.62
C ASN A 163 14.70 6.76 25.06
N ALA A 164 15.79 6.62 25.78
CA ALA A 164 16.90 5.70 25.45
C ALA A 164 16.42 4.24 25.21
N ALA A 165 15.32 3.82 25.84
CA ALA A 165 14.75 2.50 25.65
C ALA A 165 14.16 2.34 24.24
N VAL A 166 13.51 3.35 23.68
CA VAL A 166 12.99 3.34 22.31
C VAL A 166 14.12 3.30 21.29
N ALA A 167 15.18 4.08 21.49
CA ALA A 167 16.36 4.07 20.62
C ALA A 167 17.07 2.70 20.63
N ALA A 168 17.20 2.08 21.79
CA ALA A 168 17.75 0.73 21.93
C ALA A 168 16.87 -0.31 21.23
N LEU A 169 15.55 -0.26 21.41
CA LEU A 169 14.60 -1.15 20.77
C LEU A 169 14.65 -1.03 19.23
N LEU A 170 14.71 0.19 18.70
CA LEU A 170 14.81 0.41 17.26
C LEU A 170 16.14 -0.07 16.69
N THR A 171 17.24 0.16 17.41
CA THR A 171 18.56 -0.33 17.03
C THR A 171 18.58 -1.86 16.98
N GLU A 172 18.02 -2.52 17.97
CA GLU A 172 17.90 -3.97 17.99
C GLU A 172 17.00 -4.48 16.85
N ARG A 173 15.88 -3.82 16.60
CA ARG A 173 14.99 -4.17 15.50
C ARG A 173 15.62 -3.95 14.12
N LEU A 174 16.46 -2.92 13.96
CA LEU A 174 17.22 -2.71 12.73
C LEU A 174 18.22 -3.87 12.49
N ARG A 175 18.82 -4.41 13.54
CA ARG A 175 19.75 -5.54 13.44
C ARG A 175 19.04 -6.87 13.19
N SER A 176 17.97 -7.16 13.92
CA SER A 176 17.27 -8.45 13.87
C SER A 176 16.26 -8.56 12.71
N ALA A 177 15.58 -7.47 12.38
CA ALA A 177 14.49 -7.43 11.39
C ALA A 177 14.64 -6.27 10.38
N GLY A 178 15.85 -5.88 10.04
CA GLY A 178 16.14 -4.75 9.15
C GLY A 178 15.40 -4.81 7.81
N HIS A 179 15.15 -6.01 7.29
CA HIS A 179 14.39 -6.19 6.05
C HIS A 179 12.96 -5.62 6.11
N THR A 180 12.39 -5.44 7.30
CA THR A 180 11.07 -4.83 7.51
C THR A 180 11.11 -3.31 7.63
N LEU A 181 12.30 -2.70 7.60
CA LEU A 181 12.53 -1.29 7.91
C LEU A 181 13.22 -0.54 6.77
N VAL A 182 12.99 0.76 6.73
CA VAL A 182 13.73 1.73 5.92
C VAL A 182 14.21 2.88 6.80
N GLY A 183 15.36 3.47 6.43
CA GLY A 183 15.79 4.78 6.90
C GLY A 183 15.56 5.81 5.80
N GLN A 184 15.18 7.02 6.19
CA GLN A 184 14.96 8.18 5.31
C GLN A 184 15.56 9.43 5.93
N GLU A 185 16.16 10.32 5.13
CA GLU A 185 16.59 11.66 5.55
C GLU A 185 15.42 12.62 5.66
#